data_b4454b95b9a3d017d9048084eb6c4b58
#
_entry.id   b4454b95b9a3d017d9048084eb6c4b58
#
_cell.length_a   1.000
_cell.length_b   1.000
_cell.length_c   1.000
_cell.angle_alpha   90.00
_cell.angle_beta   90.00
_cell.angle_gamma   90.00
#
_symmetry.space_group_name_H-M   'P 1'
#
loop_
_entity.id
_entity.type
_entity.pdbx_description
1 polymer ?
#
loop_
_entity_poly.entity_id
_entity_poly.type
_entity_poly.pdbx_seq_one_letter_code
_entity_poly.pdbx_strand_id
1 'polypeptide(L)'
;MPTWIQPLNPLNCLPFSALAAAVPLAVLLVLMGGLRKSGALSAAWGLASATLLAISVWHFPLRLAFLSMAFGFLYALWPIMWIVFASLWLYNLAVANGSFEQLRRWMANHASGDPHIQAILVAFCFGALLEGTAGFGAPVAVSAFLLLGLGFSARNAVTVSLIANTAPVAFGGLGIPIVALAAVTGLDQMKLSAMVGRQLPFLSLMLPAYLVWVIGGRKGLKETWPAALVGGASFALAQFLSSNYWGPYATDIVAALFSSACLVLWLGVWKPGGSQRRDPSRETHKGAQEVAGDGLPTPAGAEGRNFQPAAQPLVAWAPWLILAGVMVAWSYFKLFQIAQLSIPIPHLHNAVFIALYHKLYTAVYQFQPLAAGTAALTATVITALVFRNRPGVILSAGLKTLKQLRMPALTVSLIVALAYLYNYSGMAFTLGAALAGLGKIFPLVSGYLGWVACFLSGSDTASNLLFGNLQVAVGRQIGVSPILLAATNSSGAVLGKMISPQNIAVGVTTVGLIGQEGEILRRTFWHSVLLPLGLSALVFAQAYWLKGMVP
;
A
#
# COMPACT_ATOMS: atom_id res chain seq x y z
N MET A 1 -23.31 10.06 31.92
CA MET A 1 -22.19 11.01 32.06
C MET A 1 -22.48 12.19 31.16
N PRO A 2 -22.12 13.41 31.52
CA PRO A 2 -22.27 14.54 30.61
C PRO A 2 -21.47 14.28 29.33
N THR A 3 -22.09 14.53 28.18
CA THR A 3 -21.46 14.39 26.86
C THR A 3 -20.45 15.52 26.67
N TRP A 4 -19.21 15.19 26.35
CA TRP A 4 -18.20 16.19 26.06
C TRP A 4 -18.37 16.70 24.62
N ILE A 5 -18.37 18.04 24.45
CA ILE A 5 -18.54 18.69 23.14
C ILE A 5 -17.17 19.01 22.57
N GLN A 6 -16.90 18.58 21.34
CA GLN A 6 -15.63 18.87 20.65
C GLN A 6 -15.50 20.37 20.29
N PRO A 7 -14.48 21.08 20.80
CA PRO A 7 -14.22 22.44 20.36
C PRO A 7 -13.52 22.41 18.99
N LEU A 8 -14.11 23.10 17.99
CA LEU A 8 -13.49 23.22 16.66
C LEU A 8 -12.40 24.32 16.63
N ASN A 9 -12.50 25.30 17.52
CA ASN A 9 -11.58 26.43 17.59
C ASN A 9 -11.21 26.72 19.06
N PRO A 10 -10.44 25.84 19.72
CA PRO A 10 -10.17 25.95 21.16
C PRO A 10 -9.37 27.20 21.56
N LEU A 11 -8.58 27.78 20.63
CA LEU A 11 -7.80 28.99 20.87
C LEU A 11 -8.50 30.29 20.41
N ASN A 12 -9.79 30.25 20.09
CA ASN A 12 -10.58 31.34 19.54
C ASN A 12 -9.99 32.00 18.26
N CYS A 13 -9.02 31.32 17.63
CA CYS A 13 -8.40 31.70 16.37
C CYS A 13 -8.14 30.43 15.57
N LEU A 14 -8.91 30.21 14.50
CA LEU A 14 -8.87 28.95 13.73
C LEU A 14 -7.47 28.63 13.16
N PRO A 15 -6.70 29.59 12.60
CA PRO A 15 -5.33 29.32 12.16
C PRO A 15 -4.41 28.82 13.29
N PHE A 16 -4.46 29.43 14.49
CA PHE A 16 -3.63 28.98 15.61
C PHE A 16 -4.09 27.63 16.15
N SER A 17 -5.40 27.39 16.23
CA SER A 17 -5.94 26.08 16.60
C SER A 17 -5.52 24.99 15.60
N ALA A 18 -5.52 25.29 14.30
CA ALA A 18 -5.06 24.39 13.26
C ALA A 18 -3.55 24.13 13.32
N LEU A 19 -2.74 25.17 13.57
CA LEU A 19 -1.30 25.01 13.79
C LEU A 19 -1.02 24.11 15.00
N ALA A 20 -1.71 24.32 16.12
CA ALA A 20 -1.58 23.47 17.30
C ALA A 20 -1.99 22.01 16.98
N ALA A 21 -3.09 21.80 16.25
CA ALA A 21 -3.49 20.48 15.78
C ALA A 21 -2.49 19.87 14.80
N ALA A 22 -1.75 20.64 14.03
CA ALA A 22 -0.74 20.13 13.10
C ALA A 22 0.55 19.65 13.79
N VAL A 23 0.87 20.17 15.00
CA VAL A 23 2.13 19.88 15.72
C VAL A 23 2.39 18.37 15.88
N PRO A 24 1.47 17.52 16.38
CA PRO A 24 1.76 16.10 16.55
C PRO A 24 2.00 15.36 15.24
N LEU A 25 1.31 15.76 14.16
CA LEU A 25 1.55 15.22 12.82
C LEU A 25 2.92 15.66 12.32
N ALA A 26 3.28 16.93 12.52
CA ALA A 26 4.62 17.44 12.18
C ALA A 26 5.71 16.72 12.98
N VAL A 27 5.53 16.51 14.29
CA VAL A 27 6.47 15.73 15.13
C VAL A 27 6.67 14.33 14.56
N LEU A 28 5.58 13.59 14.29
CA LEU A 28 5.65 12.26 13.70
C LEU A 28 6.38 12.27 12.36
N LEU A 29 5.98 13.16 11.45
CA LEU A 29 6.50 13.20 10.08
C LEU A 29 7.97 13.68 10.04
N VAL A 30 8.35 14.66 10.85
CA VAL A 30 9.74 15.17 10.95
C VAL A 30 10.66 14.10 11.56
N LEU A 31 10.23 13.42 12.63
CA LEU A 31 11.02 12.34 13.22
C LEU A 31 11.22 11.18 12.23
N MET A 32 10.19 10.84 11.49
CA MET A 32 10.19 9.70 10.57
C MET A 32 10.92 10.01 9.26
N GLY A 33 10.54 11.10 8.59
CA GLY A 33 11.08 11.49 7.28
C GLY A 33 12.34 12.34 7.37
N GLY A 34 12.38 13.34 8.26
CA GLY A 34 13.51 14.26 8.42
C GLY A 34 14.67 13.64 9.21
N LEU A 35 14.40 13.18 10.42
CA LEU A 35 15.42 12.62 11.33
C LEU A 35 15.63 11.11 11.17
N ARG A 36 14.89 10.45 10.30
CA ARG A 36 15.01 9.02 9.98
C ARG A 36 14.94 8.09 11.20
N LYS A 37 14.16 8.48 12.23
CA LYS A 37 13.94 7.65 13.40
C LYS A 37 13.00 6.48 13.08
N SER A 38 13.02 5.44 13.93
CA SER A 38 12.12 4.30 13.73
C SER A 38 10.64 4.73 13.76
N GLY A 39 9.81 4.04 12.98
CA GLY A 39 8.37 4.33 12.93
C GLY A 39 7.70 4.26 14.30
N ALA A 40 8.07 3.27 15.13
CA ALA A 40 7.53 3.13 16.48
C ALA A 40 7.90 4.32 17.39
N LEU A 41 9.15 4.77 17.36
CA LEU A 41 9.58 5.93 18.14
C LEU A 41 8.88 7.21 17.68
N SER A 42 8.80 7.42 16.37
CA SER A 42 8.14 8.60 15.79
C SER A 42 6.65 8.62 16.11
N ALA A 43 5.98 7.47 16.03
CA ALA A 43 4.57 7.33 16.38
C ALA A 43 4.33 7.54 17.88
N ALA A 44 5.24 7.07 18.74
CA ALA A 44 5.15 7.28 20.19
C ALA A 44 5.26 8.77 20.56
N TRP A 45 6.21 9.50 19.97
CA TRP A 45 6.33 10.95 20.18
C TRP A 45 5.17 11.75 19.57
N GLY A 46 4.69 11.34 18.39
CA GLY A 46 3.47 11.90 17.80
C GLY A 46 2.26 11.72 18.71
N LEU A 47 2.07 10.51 19.26
CA LEU A 47 0.98 10.19 20.18
C LEU A 47 1.12 10.95 21.52
N ALA A 48 2.32 11.03 22.08
CA ALA A 48 2.59 11.77 23.32
C ALA A 48 2.28 13.26 23.16
N SER A 49 2.76 13.90 22.09
CA SER A 49 2.48 15.31 21.79
C SER A 49 0.99 15.55 21.51
N ALA A 50 0.31 14.64 20.81
CA ALA A 50 -1.12 14.71 20.59
C ALA A 50 -1.91 14.60 21.91
N THR A 51 -1.50 13.70 22.79
CA THR A 51 -2.14 13.52 24.11
C THR A 51 -1.98 14.77 24.95
N LEU A 52 -0.79 15.35 24.99
CA LEU A 52 -0.51 16.60 25.70
C LEU A 52 -1.42 17.72 25.20
N LEU A 53 -1.47 17.94 23.88
CA LEU A 53 -2.29 19.00 23.29
C LEU A 53 -3.79 18.74 23.41
N ALA A 54 -4.24 17.51 23.27
CA ALA A 54 -5.65 17.14 23.47
C ALA A 54 -6.14 17.53 24.87
N ILE A 55 -5.31 17.31 25.91
CA ILE A 55 -5.65 17.62 27.29
C ILE A 55 -5.50 19.13 27.56
N SER A 56 -4.38 19.75 27.16
CA SER A 56 -4.06 21.13 27.52
C SER A 56 -4.81 22.18 26.69
N VAL A 57 -5.00 21.94 25.39
CA VAL A 57 -5.59 22.90 24.45
C VAL A 57 -7.05 22.58 24.14
N TRP A 58 -7.37 21.30 23.86
CA TRP A 58 -8.76 20.89 23.59
C TRP A 58 -9.54 20.57 24.86
N HIS A 59 -8.91 20.58 26.05
CA HIS A 59 -9.53 20.19 27.33
C HIS A 59 -10.23 18.84 27.27
N PHE A 60 -9.65 17.91 26.47
CA PHE A 60 -10.21 16.58 26.27
C PHE A 60 -10.04 15.77 27.57
N PRO A 61 -11.11 15.18 28.13
CA PRO A 61 -11.02 14.44 29.37
C PRO A 61 -10.02 13.28 29.30
N LEU A 62 -9.10 13.19 30.25
CA LEU A 62 -8.03 12.19 30.28
C LEU A 62 -8.57 10.76 30.13
N ARG A 63 -9.69 10.45 30.76
CA ARG A 63 -10.34 9.14 30.63
C ARG A 63 -10.77 8.85 29.19
N LEU A 64 -11.37 9.81 28.50
CA LEU A 64 -11.79 9.66 27.11
C LEU A 64 -10.58 9.59 26.17
N ALA A 65 -9.51 10.33 26.46
CA ALA A 65 -8.26 10.24 25.72
C ALA A 65 -7.67 8.82 25.79
N PHE A 66 -7.58 8.25 27.01
CA PHE A 66 -7.10 6.88 27.19
C PHE A 66 -8.00 5.84 26.50
N LEU A 67 -9.32 5.95 26.64
CA LEU A 67 -10.27 5.02 26.01
C LEU A 67 -10.23 5.11 24.48
N SER A 68 -10.08 6.31 23.90
CA SER A 68 -9.95 6.46 22.45
C SER A 68 -8.66 5.84 21.93
N MET A 69 -7.53 6.04 22.62
CA MET A 69 -6.26 5.38 22.28
C MET A 69 -6.35 3.85 22.37
N ALA A 70 -6.94 3.34 23.46
CA ALA A 70 -7.13 1.89 23.67
C ALA A 70 -8.02 1.29 22.57
N PHE A 71 -9.09 1.98 22.19
CA PHE A 71 -9.97 1.56 21.09
C PHE A 71 -9.23 1.53 19.76
N GLY A 72 -8.42 2.55 19.46
CA GLY A 72 -7.57 2.56 18.27
C GLY A 72 -6.56 1.41 18.27
N PHE A 73 -5.92 1.14 19.41
CA PHE A 73 -4.99 0.03 19.57
C PHE A 73 -5.65 -1.34 19.33
N LEU A 74 -6.84 -1.55 19.88
CA LEU A 74 -7.64 -2.77 19.64
C LEU A 74 -7.95 -2.95 18.15
N TYR A 75 -8.35 -1.87 17.47
CA TYR A 75 -8.66 -1.89 16.05
C TYR A 75 -7.43 -2.18 15.18
N ALA A 76 -6.26 -1.73 15.62
CA ALA A 76 -4.99 -2.04 14.95
C ALA A 76 -4.65 -3.54 15.03
N LEU A 77 -4.88 -4.17 16.17
CA LEU A 77 -4.60 -5.60 16.33
C LEU A 77 -5.56 -6.46 15.50
N TRP A 78 -6.85 -6.14 15.54
CA TRP A 78 -7.88 -6.83 14.78
C TRP A 78 -8.87 -5.81 14.19
N PRO A 79 -9.07 -5.73 12.86
CA PRO A 79 -8.64 -6.70 11.83
C PRO A 79 -7.27 -6.40 11.18
N ILE A 80 -6.65 -5.21 11.41
CA ILE A 80 -5.54 -4.74 10.57
C ILE A 80 -4.33 -5.68 10.66
N MET A 81 -3.77 -5.88 11.85
CA MET A 81 -2.57 -6.72 12.00
C MET A 81 -2.85 -8.21 11.77
N TRP A 82 -4.10 -8.65 11.97
CA TRP A 82 -4.52 -10.01 11.64
C TRP A 82 -4.42 -10.30 10.14
N ILE A 83 -4.86 -9.36 9.28
CA ILE A 83 -4.72 -9.47 7.82
C ILE A 83 -3.24 -9.53 7.44
N VAL A 84 -2.42 -8.62 7.99
CA VAL A 84 -0.97 -8.56 7.74
C VAL A 84 -0.28 -9.86 8.13
N PHE A 85 -0.59 -10.37 9.31
CA PHE A 85 0.00 -11.61 9.81
C PHE A 85 -0.33 -12.80 8.92
N ALA A 86 -1.60 -12.99 8.58
CA ALA A 86 -2.04 -14.13 7.79
C ALA A 86 -1.46 -14.10 6.36
N SER A 87 -1.45 -12.94 5.70
CA SER A 87 -0.91 -12.79 4.36
C SER A 87 0.61 -13.02 4.31
N LEU A 88 1.34 -12.47 5.27
CA LEU A 88 2.79 -12.66 5.36
C LEU A 88 3.16 -14.10 5.77
N TRP A 89 2.30 -14.79 6.52
CA TRP A 89 2.50 -16.21 6.83
C TRP A 89 2.42 -17.07 5.59
N LEU A 90 1.42 -16.84 4.70
CA LEU A 90 1.36 -17.51 3.41
C LEU A 90 2.62 -17.27 2.57
N TYR A 91 3.06 -16.01 2.48
CA TYR A 91 4.29 -15.64 1.78
C TYR A 91 5.51 -16.38 2.34
N ASN A 92 5.72 -16.35 3.66
CA ASN A 92 6.83 -17.05 4.30
C ASN A 92 6.76 -18.58 4.13
N LEU A 93 5.55 -19.15 4.10
CA LEU A 93 5.34 -20.57 3.80
C LEU A 93 5.73 -20.88 2.35
N ALA A 94 5.33 -20.05 1.39
CA ALA A 94 5.69 -20.20 -0.01
C ALA A 94 7.20 -20.08 -0.24
N VAL A 95 7.88 -19.21 0.53
CA VAL A 95 9.35 -19.14 0.54
C VAL A 95 9.96 -20.43 1.14
N ALA A 96 9.44 -20.90 2.27
CA ALA A 96 9.98 -22.05 2.98
C ALA A 96 9.80 -23.38 2.21
N ASN A 97 8.70 -23.55 1.47
CA ASN A 97 8.44 -24.75 0.66
C ASN A 97 9.02 -24.68 -0.76
N GLY A 98 9.66 -23.57 -1.15
CA GLY A 98 10.31 -23.38 -2.43
C GLY A 98 9.38 -23.01 -3.59
N SER A 99 8.06 -22.90 -3.38
CA SER A 99 7.12 -22.50 -4.45
C SER A 99 7.36 -21.07 -4.93
N PHE A 100 7.76 -20.16 -4.02
CA PHE A 100 8.15 -18.80 -4.36
C PHE A 100 9.38 -18.75 -5.27
N GLU A 101 10.39 -19.59 -5.02
CA GLU A 101 11.58 -19.68 -5.86
C GLU A 101 11.24 -20.25 -7.25
N GLN A 102 10.33 -21.19 -7.33
CA GLN A 102 9.83 -21.72 -8.61
C GLN A 102 9.08 -20.63 -9.40
N LEU A 103 8.25 -19.83 -8.73
CA LEU A 103 7.57 -18.70 -9.35
C LEU A 103 8.56 -17.66 -9.88
N ARG A 104 9.58 -17.32 -9.08
CA ARG A 104 10.65 -16.40 -9.48
C ARG A 104 11.36 -16.87 -10.75
N ARG A 105 11.72 -18.15 -10.82
CA ARG A 105 12.35 -18.77 -12.00
C ARG A 105 11.42 -18.77 -13.21
N TRP A 106 10.14 -19.09 -12.98
CA TRP A 106 9.14 -19.07 -14.04
C TRP A 106 9.03 -17.67 -14.67
N MET A 107 8.95 -16.64 -13.84
CA MET A 107 8.92 -15.22 -14.30
C MET A 107 10.16 -14.87 -15.10
N ALA A 108 11.35 -15.22 -14.61
CA ALA A 108 12.60 -14.97 -15.33
C ALA A 108 12.65 -15.65 -16.70
N ASN A 109 12.15 -16.88 -16.82
CA ASN A 109 12.14 -17.65 -18.07
C ASN A 109 11.13 -17.11 -19.11
N HIS A 110 10.02 -16.49 -18.65
CA HIS A 110 8.99 -15.94 -19.54
C HIS A 110 9.17 -14.42 -19.81
N ALA A 111 10.10 -13.79 -19.13
CA ALA A 111 10.33 -12.34 -19.23
C ALA A 111 11.12 -11.93 -20.48
N SER A 112 11.07 -12.61 -21.59
CA SER A 112 11.73 -12.26 -22.85
C SER A 112 13.16 -11.66 -22.69
N GLY A 113 14.02 -11.67 -23.69
CA GLY A 113 15.33 -10.98 -23.65
C GLY A 113 15.26 -9.44 -23.75
N ASP A 114 14.05 -8.88 -23.92
CA ASP A 114 13.86 -7.43 -24.06
C ASP A 114 13.67 -6.76 -22.69
N PRO A 115 14.51 -5.77 -22.29
CA PRO A 115 14.45 -5.12 -21.00
C PRO A 115 13.14 -4.36 -20.76
N HIS A 116 12.46 -3.88 -21.79
CA HIS A 116 11.18 -3.20 -21.65
C HIS A 116 10.07 -4.18 -21.23
N ILE A 117 10.04 -5.37 -21.84
CA ILE A 117 9.12 -6.45 -21.48
C ILE A 117 9.42 -6.96 -20.07
N GLN A 118 10.71 -7.11 -19.72
CA GLN A 118 11.12 -7.50 -18.36
C GLN A 118 10.64 -6.49 -17.31
N ALA A 119 10.70 -5.20 -17.57
CA ALA A 119 10.18 -4.18 -16.68
C ALA A 119 8.66 -4.30 -16.46
N ILE A 120 7.90 -4.55 -17.54
CA ILE A 120 6.45 -4.73 -17.44
C ILE A 120 6.12 -6.01 -16.66
N LEU A 121 6.70 -7.14 -17.03
CA LEU A 121 6.34 -8.43 -16.43
C LEU A 121 6.85 -8.55 -14.99
N VAL A 122 8.09 -8.15 -14.71
CA VAL A 122 8.75 -8.34 -13.41
C VAL A 122 8.47 -7.19 -12.45
N ALA A 123 8.67 -5.94 -12.85
CA ALA A 123 8.48 -4.84 -11.93
C ALA A 123 7.00 -4.48 -11.75
N PHE A 124 6.22 -4.45 -12.83
CA PHE A 124 4.81 -4.08 -12.75
C PHE A 124 3.93 -5.27 -12.38
N CYS A 125 3.81 -6.31 -13.21
CA CYS A 125 2.86 -7.41 -12.96
C CYS A 125 3.24 -8.22 -11.72
N PHE A 126 4.47 -8.71 -11.65
CA PHE A 126 4.91 -9.52 -10.51
C PHE A 126 5.12 -8.68 -9.25
N GLY A 127 5.64 -7.45 -9.39
CA GLY A 127 5.71 -6.50 -8.28
C GLY A 127 4.35 -6.23 -7.66
N ALA A 128 3.29 -6.10 -8.47
CA ALA A 128 1.92 -5.94 -7.98
C ALA A 128 1.39 -7.17 -7.25
N LEU A 129 1.71 -8.38 -7.72
CA LEU A 129 1.36 -9.62 -7.00
C LEU A 129 2.00 -9.65 -5.61
N LEU A 130 3.26 -9.26 -5.52
CA LEU A 130 3.98 -9.18 -4.25
C LEU A 130 3.42 -8.08 -3.34
N GLU A 131 3.03 -6.92 -3.89
CA GLU A 131 2.40 -5.85 -3.10
C GLU A 131 1.04 -6.31 -2.56
N GLY A 132 0.20 -6.95 -3.38
CA GLY A 132 -1.09 -7.47 -2.97
C GLY A 132 -1.01 -8.52 -1.87
N THR A 133 0.09 -9.28 -1.81
CA THR A 133 0.25 -10.40 -0.86
C THR A 133 1.10 -10.08 0.35
N ALA A 134 2.23 -9.40 0.17
CA ALA A 134 3.22 -9.19 1.23
C ALA A 134 3.38 -7.72 1.64
N GLY A 135 3.25 -6.77 0.72
CA GLY A 135 3.45 -5.35 0.98
C GLY A 135 4.81 -5.02 1.62
N PHE A 136 4.85 -3.99 2.47
CA PHE A 136 5.97 -3.64 3.38
C PHE A 136 7.38 -3.56 2.74
N GLY A 137 7.48 -3.12 1.46
CA GLY A 137 8.74 -2.98 0.75
C GLY A 137 9.27 -4.25 0.08
N ALA A 138 8.71 -5.43 0.35
CA ALA A 138 9.09 -6.68 -0.31
C ALA A 138 8.96 -6.61 -1.85
N PRO A 139 7.93 -5.99 -2.43
CA PRO A 139 7.81 -5.85 -3.88
C PRO A 139 8.99 -5.14 -4.52
N VAL A 140 9.41 -4.01 -3.95
CA VAL A 140 10.55 -3.22 -4.46
C VAL A 140 11.85 -4.01 -4.36
N ALA A 141 12.11 -4.65 -3.21
CA ALA A 141 13.31 -5.46 -3.00
C ALA A 141 13.40 -6.60 -4.02
N VAL A 142 12.35 -7.41 -4.12
CA VAL A 142 12.35 -8.61 -4.97
C VAL A 142 12.39 -8.24 -6.45
N SER A 143 11.60 -7.25 -6.88
CA SER A 143 11.58 -6.81 -8.27
C SER A 143 12.92 -6.20 -8.67
N ALA A 144 13.53 -5.35 -7.84
CA ALA A 144 14.84 -4.76 -8.12
C ALA A 144 15.93 -5.84 -8.19
N PHE A 145 15.92 -6.83 -7.28
CA PHE A 145 16.86 -7.96 -7.31
C PHE A 145 16.71 -8.80 -8.58
N LEU A 146 15.46 -9.08 -9.00
CA LEU A 146 15.21 -9.84 -10.24
C LEU A 146 15.65 -9.08 -11.47
N LEU A 147 15.34 -7.77 -11.56
CA LEU A 147 15.77 -6.93 -12.68
C LEU A 147 17.29 -6.82 -12.76
N LEU A 148 17.99 -6.72 -11.62
CA LEU A 148 19.44 -6.76 -11.56
C LEU A 148 19.98 -8.09 -12.14
N GLY A 149 19.39 -9.22 -11.74
CA GLY A 149 19.72 -10.55 -12.27
C GLY A 149 19.41 -10.74 -13.76
N LEU A 150 18.52 -9.93 -14.32
CA LEU A 150 18.18 -9.88 -15.75
C LEU A 150 19.06 -8.89 -16.56
N GLY A 151 20.06 -8.28 -15.93
CA GLY A 151 21.03 -7.40 -16.60
C GLY A 151 20.73 -5.90 -16.53
N PHE A 152 19.76 -5.46 -15.74
CA PHE A 152 19.57 -4.03 -15.47
C PHE A 152 20.71 -3.49 -14.61
N SER A 153 21.09 -2.23 -14.85
CA SER A 153 21.94 -1.55 -13.88
C SER A 153 21.21 -1.43 -12.53
N ALA A 154 21.94 -1.54 -11.43
CA ALA A 154 21.36 -1.50 -10.08
C ALA A 154 20.46 -0.25 -9.86
N ARG A 155 20.89 0.91 -10.38
CA ARG A 155 20.12 2.16 -10.30
C ARG A 155 18.79 2.09 -11.06
N ASN A 156 18.81 1.56 -12.28
CA ASN A 156 17.59 1.41 -13.08
C ASN A 156 16.65 0.36 -12.46
N ALA A 157 17.18 -0.74 -11.95
CA ALA A 157 16.40 -1.78 -11.29
C ALA A 157 15.59 -1.21 -10.10
N VAL A 158 16.23 -0.44 -9.23
CA VAL A 158 15.56 0.21 -8.09
C VAL A 158 14.56 1.27 -8.55
N THR A 159 14.96 2.17 -9.47
CA THR A 159 14.09 3.24 -9.97
C THR A 159 12.82 2.69 -10.60
N VAL A 160 12.95 1.69 -11.48
CA VAL A 160 11.82 1.04 -12.17
C VAL A 160 10.91 0.32 -11.16
N SER A 161 11.48 -0.40 -10.20
CA SER A 161 10.71 -1.11 -9.17
C SER A 161 9.92 -0.14 -8.26
N LEU A 162 10.51 1.00 -7.90
CA LEU A 162 9.84 2.04 -7.11
C LEU A 162 8.67 2.68 -7.88
N ILE A 163 8.86 3.00 -9.16
CA ILE A 163 7.81 3.58 -10.00
C ILE A 163 6.71 2.55 -10.27
N ALA A 164 7.06 1.32 -10.61
CA ALA A 164 6.10 0.24 -10.89
C ALA A 164 5.21 -0.08 -9.68
N ASN A 165 5.77 0.01 -8.47
CA ASN A 165 5.05 -0.29 -7.24
C ASN A 165 3.91 0.70 -6.95
N THR A 166 3.78 1.82 -7.65
CA THR A 166 2.72 2.82 -7.37
C THR A 166 1.31 2.34 -7.71
N ALA A 167 1.12 1.52 -8.74
CA ALA A 167 -0.20 1.08 -9.15
C ALA A 167 -0.93 0.21 -8.10
N PRO A 168 -0.27 -0.78 -7.45
CA PRO A 168 -0.94 -1.70 -6.54
C PRO A 168 -1.06 -1.19 -5.10
N VAL A 169 -0.31 -0.17 -4.66
CA VAL A 169 -0.11 0.16 -3.23
C VAL A 169 -1.40 0.36 -2.45
N ALA A 170 -2.43 0.97 -3.03
CA ALA A 170 -3.69 1.23 -2.32
C ALA A 170 -4.45 -0.05 -1.95
N PHE A 171 -4.25 -1.12 -2.70
CA PHE A 171 -4.82 -2.45 -2.44
C PHE A 171 -3.78 -3.44 -1.90
N GLY A 172 -2.58 -2.95 -1.58
CA GLY A 172 -1.46 -3.74 -1.07
C GLY A 172 -1.78 -4.45 0.24
N GLY A 173 -1.09 -5.58 0.49
CA GLY A 173 -1.25 -6.40 1.69
C GLY A 173 -2.72 -6.77 1.95
N LEU A 174 -3.43 -7.28 0.94
CA LEU A 174 -4.87 -7.60 1.00
C LEU A 174 -5.75 -6.38 1.32
N GLY A 175 -5.47 -5.23 0.73
CA GLY A 175 -6.29 -4.03 0.83
C GLY A 175 -6.25 -3.33 2.18
N ILE A 176 -5.21 -3.55 2.99
CA ILE A 176 -5.05 -2.94 4.31
C ILE A 176 -5.21 -1.41 4.29
N PRO A 177 -4.66 -0.66 3.31
CA PRO A 177 -4.83 0.79 3.27
C PRO A 177 -6.31 1.22 3.25
N ILE A 178 -7.15 0.53 2.47
CA ILE A 178 -8.59 0.81 2.39
C ILE A 178 -9.32 0.39 3.67
N VAL A 179 -8.95 -0.75 4.26
CA VAL A 179 -9.50 -1.20 5.55
C VAL A 179 -9.20 -0.18 6.65
N ALA A 180 -7.97 0.31 6.71
CA ALA A 180 -7.54 1.32 7.67
C ALA A 180 -8.27 2.66 7.45
N LEU A 181 -8.45 3.06 6.18
CA LEU A 181 -9.19 4.27 5.81
C LEU A 181 -10.66 4.16 6.25
N ALA A 182 -11.32 3.03 5.99
CA ALA A 182 -12.69 2.78 6.43
C ALA A 182 -12.81 2.83 7.96
N ALA A 183 -11.85 2.23 8.66
CA ALA A 183 -11.82 2.19 10.11
C ALA A 183 -11.77 3.58 10.75
N VAL A 184 -10.90 4.46 10.25
CA VAL A 184 -10.69 5.80 10.84
C VAL A 184 -11.77 6.79 10.43
N THR A 185 -12.37 6.63 9.25
CA THR A 185 -13.37 7.56 8.70
C THR A 185 -14.81 7.15 9.02
N GLY A 186 -15.05 5.87 9.32
CA GLY A 186 -16.39 5.31 9.43
C GLY A 186 -17.18 5.28 8.13
N LEU A 187 -16.52 5.44 6.98
CA LEU A 187 -17.12 5.35 5.65
C LEU A 187 -17.22 3.88 5.23
N ASP A 188 -18.16 3.61 4.33
CA ASP A 188 -18.35 2.28 3.77
C ASP A 188 -17.11 1.82 3.00
N GLN A 189 -16.55 0.66 3.38
CA GLN A 189 -15.33 0.11 2.83
C GLN A 189 -15.45 -0.24 1.34
N MET A 190 -16.62 -0.75 0.91
CA MET A 190 -16.86 -1.10 -0.48
C MET A 190 -16.89 0.15 -1.36
N LYS A 191 -17.52 1.23 -0.88
CA LYS A 191 -17.54 2.51 -1.61
C LYS A 191 -16.17 3.15 -1.68
N LEU A 192 -15.35 3.07 -0.61
CA LEU A 192 -13.96 3.52 -0.65
C LEU A 192 -13.12 2.70 -1.64
N SER A 193 -13.26 1.37 -1.62
CA SER A 193 -12.62 0.47 -2.59
C SER A 193 -13.01 0.81 -4.02
N ALA A 194 -14.31 0.97 -4.27
CA ALA A 194 -14.83 1.33 -5.58
C ALA A 194 -14.32 2.70 -6.05
N MET A 195 -14.24 3.69 -5.15
CA MET A 195 -13.79 5.03 -5.51
C MET A 195 -12.30 5.06 -5.87
N VAL A 196 -11.43 4.40 -5.08
CA VAL A 196 -10.01 4.21 -5.40
C VAL A 196 -9.87 3.45 -6.73
N GLY A 197 -10.69 2.40 -6.93
CA GLY A 197 -10.76 1.64 -8.18
C GLY A 197 -11.40 2.36 -9.37
N ARG A 198 -11.83 3.61 -9.20
CA ARG A 198 -12.25 4.54 -10.28
C ARG A 198 -11.24 5.66 -10.50
N GLN A 199 -10.18 5.70 -9.72
CA GLN A 199 -9.08 6.66 -9.84
C GLN A 199 -7.81 5.98 -10.35
N LEU A 200 -7.35 4.91 -9.70
CA LEU A 200 -6.08 4.26 -10.00
C LEU A 200 -6.00 3.52 -11.35
N PRO A 201 -7.08 2.93 -11.92
CA PRO A 201 -6.99 2.29 -13.22
C PRO A 201 -6.47 3.19 -14.35
N PHE A 202 -6.71 4.50 -14.28
CA PHE A 202 -6.12 5.45 -15.23
C PHE A 202 -4.59 5.48 -15.14
N LEU A 203 -4.06 5.46 -13.89
CA LEU A 203 -2.62 5.35 -13.66
C LEU A 203 -2.10 3.98 -14.08
N SER A 204 -2.76 2.91 -13.69
CA SER A 204 -2.37 1.53 -14.00
C SER A 204 -2.32 1.23 -15.50
N LEU A 205 -3.25 1.82 -16.27
CA LEU A 205 -3.25 1.74 -17.74
C LEU A 205 -2.00 2.36 -18.36
N MET A 206 -1.60 3.54 -17.85
CA MET A 206 -0.49 4.30 -18.40
C MET A 206 0.87 3.83 -17.90
N LEU A 207 0.93 3.23 -16.71
CA LEU A 207 2.17 2.97 -16.00
C LEU A 207 3.13 2.03 -16.74
N PRO A 208 2.73 0.92 -17.40
CA PRO A 208 3.64 0.09 -18.19
C PRO A 208 4.30 0.86 -19.33
N ALA A 209 3.53 1.67 -20.06
CA ALA A 209 4.06 2.52 -21.12
C ALA A 209 5.04 3.58 -20.57
N TYR A 210 4.72 4.13 -19.41
CA TYR A 210 5.58 5.07 -18.70
C TYR A 210 6.89 4.43 -18.24
N LEU A 211 6.87 3.21 -17.71
CA LEU A 211 8.08 2.45 -17.34
C LEU A 211 8.98 2.21 -18.55
N VAL A 212 8.40 1.78 -19.67
CA VAL A 212 9.13 1.60 -20.93
C VAL A 212 9.76 2.92 -21.39
N TRP A 213 9.02 4.02 -21.28
CA TRP A 213 9.55 5.33 -21.65
C TRP A 213 10.70 5.79 -20.74
N VAL A 214 10.63 5.51 -19.45
CA VAL A 214 11.72 5.83 -18.48
C VAL A 214 13.01 5.05 -18.82
N ILE A 215 12.88 3.80 -19.29
CA ILE A 215 14.04 2.93 -19.58
C ILE A 215 14.62 3.20 -20.98
N GLY A 216 13.76 3.22 -21.99
CA GLY A 216 14.15 3.21 -23.42
C GLY A 216 13.73 4.45 -24.21
N GLY A 217 13.14 5.45 -23.52
CA GLY A 217 12.65 6.66 -24.15
C GLY A 217 11.59 6.40 -25.23
N ARG A 218 11.51 7.30 -26.20
CA ARG A 218 10.54 7.20 -27.31
C ARG A 218 10.76 5.98 -28.20
N LYS A 219 12.00 5.52 -28.35
CA LYS A 219 12.33 4.36 -29.21
C LYS A 219 11.80 3.08 -28.57
N GLY A 220 12.12 2.82 -27.28
CA GLY A 220 11.62 1.67 -26.56
C GLY A 220 10.08 1.61 -26.55
N LEU A 221 9.43 2.77 -26.32
CA LEU A 221 7.97 2.85 -26.35
C LEU A 221 7.37 2.49 -27.72
N LYS A 222 7.96 2.97 -28.83
CA LYS A 222 7.50 2.63 -30.20
C LYS A 222 7.64 1.13 -30.50
N GLU A 223 8.66 0.48 -29.97
CA GLU A 223 8.94 -0.94 -30.22
C GLU A 223 8.06 -1.87 -29.36
N THR A 224 7.65 -1.44 -28.18
CA THR A 224 6.97 -2.31 -27.20
C THR A 224 5.60 -1.81 -26.71
N TRP A 225 5.04 -0.74 -27.32
CA TRP A 225 3.74 -0.19 -26.93
C TRP A 225 2.58 -1.22 -26.89
N PRO A 226 2.52 -2.25 -27.78
CA PRO A 226 1.41 -3.21 -27.72
C PRO A 226 1.47 -4.03 -26.42
N ALA A 227 2.67 -4.46 -26.01
CA ALA A 227 2.84 -5.19 -24.75
C ALA A 227 2.55 -4.28 -23.53
N ALA A 228 2.97 -3.02 -23.57
CA ALA A 228 2.66 -2.03 -22.54
C ALA A 228 1.14 -1.79 -22.42
N LEU A 229 0.44 -1.70 -23.54
CA LEU A 229 -1.01 -1.54 -23.58
C LEU A 229 -1.72 -2.79 -23.03
N VAL A 230 -1.32 -3.99 -23.46
CA VAL A 230 -1.92 -5.25 -22.97
C VAL A 230 -1.72 -5.37 -21.46
N GLY A 231 -0.50 -5.16 -20.96
CA GLY A 231 -0.21 -5.21 -19.52
C GLY A 231 -1.00 -4.18 -18.73
N GLY A 232 -1.01 -2.92 -19.19
CA GLY A 232 -1.72 -1.82 -18.51
C GLY A 232 -3.25 -1.97 -18.58
N ALA A 233 -3.80 -2.26 -19.74
CA ALA A 233 -5.25 -2.37 -19.92
C ALA A 233 -5.84 -3.57 -19.17
N SER A 234 -5.18 -4.73 -19.22
CA SER A 234 -5.63 -5.92 -18.49
C SER A 234 -5.56 -5.70 -16.97
N PHE A 235 -4.49 -5.08 -16.47
CA PHE A 235 -4.38 -4.74 -15.06
C PHE A 235 -5.47 -3.74 -14.63
N ALA A 236 -5.62 -2.65 -15.37
CA ALA A 236 -6.59 -1.60 -15.07
C ALA A 236 -8.03 -2.13 -15.07
N LEU A 237 -8.37 -2.99 -16.05
CA LEU A 237 -9.70 -3.63 -16.13
C LEU A 237 -9.94 -4.53 -14.92
N ALA A 238 -9.00 -5.41 -14.60
CA ALA A 238 -9.15 -6.32 -13.46
C ALA A 238 -9.15 -5.57 -12.12
N GLN A 239 -8.33 -4.52 -11.98
CA GLN A 239 -8.32 -3.64 -10.81
C GLN A 239 -9.67 -2.92 -10.64
N PHE A 240 -10.23 -2.38 -11.73
CA PHE A 240 -11.55 -1.75 -11.71
C PHE A 240 -12.65 -2.74 -11.31
N LEU A 241 -12.73 -3.89 -11.98
CA LEU A 241 -13.78 -4.88 -11.73
C LEU A 241 -13.69 -5.42 -10.29
N SER A 242 -12.49 -5.83 -9.87
CA SER A 242 -12.29 -6.41 -8.56
C SER A 242 -12.62 -5.40 -7.44
N SER A 243 -12.10 -4.18 -7.51
CA SER A 243 -12.30 -3.14 -6.48
C SER A 243 -13.75 -2.67 -6.36
N ASN A 244 -14.50 -2.69 -7.47
CA ASN A 244 -15.91 -2.23 -7.49
C ASN A 244 -16.90 -3.33 -7.09
N TYR A 245 -16.60 -4.61 -7.36
CA TYR A 245 -17.58 -5.70 -7.16
C TYR A 245 -17.19 -6.69 -6.06
N TRP A 246 -15.88 -6.90 -5.79
CA TRP A 246 -15.39 -7.84 -4.79
C TRP A 246 -14.73 -7.16 -3.58
N GLY A 247 -14.45 -5.86 -3.70
CA GLY A 247 -13.83 -5.06 -2.65
C GLY A 247 -12.29 -5.10 -2.66
N PRO A 248 -11.63 -4.55 -1.61
CA PRO A 248 -10.21 -4.24 -1.67
C PRO A 248 -9.29 -5.46 -1.55
N TYR A 249 -9.76 -6.57 -0.99
CA TYR A 249 -8.89 -7.65 -0.49
C TYR A 249 -8.15 -8.42 -1.58
N ALA A 250 -8.82 -8.73 -2.70
CA ALA A 250 -8.25 -9.51 -3.79
C ALA A 250 -7.77 -8.67 -4.97
N THR A 251 -7.97 -7.37 -4.94
CA THR A 251 -7.88 -6.48 -6.11
C THR A 251 -6.51 -6.57 -6.78
N ASP A 252 -5.41 -6.41 -6.06
CA ASP A 252 -4.07 -6.47 -6.65
C ASP A 252 -3.69 -7.87 -7.11
N ILE A 253 -4.09 -8.89 -6.35
CA ILE A 253 -3.78 -10.28 -6.69
C ILE A 253 -4.44 -10.66 -8.01
N VAL A 254 -5.73 -10.37 -8.14
CA VAL A 254 -6.51 -10.65 -9.35
C VAL A 254 -5.98 -9.83 -10.53
N ALA A 255 -5.72 -8.52 -10.33
CA ALA A 255 -5.19 -7.66 -11.37
C ALA A 255 -3.80 -8.11 -11.86
N ALA A 256 -2.91 -8.46 -10.93
CA ALA A 256 -1.57 -8.93 -11.23
C ALA A 256 -1.57 -10.29 -11.96
N LEU A 257 -2.37 -11.24 -11.50
CA LEU A 257 -2.51 -12.57 -12.13
C LEU A 257 -3.10 -12.45 -13.53
N PHE A 258 -4.17 -11.68 -13.69
CA PHE A 258 -4.83 -11.47 -14.98
C PHE A 258 -3.92 -10.74 -15.96
N SER A 259 -3.25 -9.67 -15.53
CA SER A 259 -2.31 -8.94 -16.37
C SER A 259 -1.10 -9.79 -16.78
N SER A 260 -0.53 -10.56 -15.84
CA SER A 260 0.56 -11.50 -16.15
C SER A 260 0.15 -12.53 -17.19
N ALA A 261 -1.04 -13.12 -17.04
CA ALA A 261 -1.56 -14.11 -17.98
C ALA A 261 -1.79 -13.50 -19.38
N CYS A 262 -2.46 -12.34 -19.45
CA CYS A 262 -2.69 -11.64 -20.72
C CYS A 262 -1.38 -11.26 -21.42
N LEU A 263 -0.40 -10.77 -20.68
CA LEU A 263 0.89 -10.38 -21.23
C LEU A 263 1.67 -11.60 -21.75
N VAL A 264 1.74 -12.68 -20.99
CA VAL A 264 2.44 -13.91 -21.40
C VAL A 264 1.78 -14.54 -22.64
N LEU A 265 0.46 -14.61 -22.69
CA LEU A 265 -0.29 -15.08 -23.86
C LEU A 265 -0.04 -14.19 -25.08
N TRP A 266 -0.02 -12.86 -24.90
CA TRP A 266 0.29 -11.91 -25.95
C TRP A 266 1.70 -12.11 -26.52
N LEU A 267 2.69 -12.30 -25.65
CA LEU A 267 4.09 -12.54 -26.04
C LEU A 267 4.29 -13.89 -26.76
N GLY A 268 3.38 -14.82 -26.61
CA GLY A 268 3.33 -16.06 -27.39
C GLY A 268 3.03 -15.83 -28.86
N VAL A 269 2.24 -14.79 -29.17
CA VAL A 269 1.79 -14.45 -30.54
C VAL A 269 2.61 -13.30 -31.13
N TRP A 270 2.98 -12.32 -30.31
CA TRP A 270 3.66 -11.10 -30.72
C TRP A 270 5.09 -11.03 -30.15
N LYS A 271 6.05 -10.64 -30.99
CA LYS A 271 7.45 -10.40 -30.58
C LYS A 271 7.87 -8.99 -30.96
N PRO A 272 8.60 -8.26 -30.10
CA PRO A 272 9.09 -6.93 -30.42
C PRO A 272 10.04 -6.99 -31.64
N GLY A 273 9.84 -6.07 -32.58
CA GLY A 273 10.56 -6.07 -33.88
C GLY A 273 12.06 -5.70 -33.85
N GLY A 274 12.61 -5.48 -32.66
CA GLY A 274 14.01 -5.07 -32.45
C GLY A 274 14.85 -6.04 -31.61
N SER A 275 14.35 -7.26 -31.33
CA SER A 275 15.07 -8.20 -30.46
C SER A 275 16.32 -8.75 -31.15
N GLN A 276 17.40 -7.94 -31.19
CA GLN A 276 18.71 -8.56 -31.16
C GLN A 276 18.77 -9.38 -29.89
N ARG A 277 18.72 -10.73 -30.03
CA ARG A 277 19.03 -11.65 -28.95
C ARG A 277 20.39 -11.21 -28.39
N ARG A 278 20.40 -10.42 -27.34
CA ARG A 278 21.58 -10.31 -26.49
C ARG A 278 21.78 -11.69 -25.93
N ASP A 279 22.88 -12.31 -26.31
CA ASP A 279 23.28 -13.62 -25.83
C ASP A 279 23.54 -13.49 -24.32
N PRO A 280 22.71 -14.09 -23.45
CA PRO A 280 22.86 -13.93 -21.99
C PRO A 280 24.22 -14.41 -21.47
N SER A 281 24.93 -15.23 -22.26
CA SER A 281 26.24 -15.78 -21.88
C SER A 281 27.40 -14.78 -21.95
N ARG A 282 27.26 -13.65 -22.67
CA ARG A 282 28.35 -12.69 -22.83
C ARG A 282 28.37 -11.50 -21.87
N GLU A 283 27.22 -11.13 -21.25
CA GLU A 283 27.16 -9.96 -20.36
C GLU A 283 27.02 -10.30 -18.88
N THR A 284 26.57 -11.50 -18.52
CA THR A 284 26.49 -11.97 -17.12
C THR A 284 27.85 -12.03 -16.42
N HIS A 285 28.94 -12.20 -17.16
CA HIS A 285 30.30 -12.20 -16.58
C HIS A 285 30.88 -10.81 -16.30
N LYS A 286 30.48 -9.75 -17.01
CA LYS A 286 31.00 -8.39 -16.75
C LYS A 286 30.30 -7.68 -15.58
N GLY A 287 28.98 -7.77 -15.49
CA GLY A 287 28.23 -7.12 -14.40
C GLY A 287 28.42 -7.80 -13.03
N ALA A 288 28.58 -9.15 -13.02
CA ALA A 288 28.86 -9.90 -11.79
C ALA A 288 30.28 -9.71 -11.29
N GLN A 289 31.26 -9.45 -12.17
CA GLN A 289 32.66 -9.19 -11.79
C GLN A 289 32.88 -7.76 -11.25
N GLU A 290 32.12 -6.76 -11.71
CA GLU A 290 32.20 -5.40 -11.15
C GLU A 290 31.59 -5.31 -9.73
N VAL A 291 30.65 -6.19 -9.37
CA VAL A 291 30.02 -6.24 -8.03
C VAL A 291 30.80 -7.16 -7.06
N ALA A 292 31.57 -8.11 -7.58
CA ALA A 292 32.38 -9.04 -6.78
C ALA A 292 33.67 -8.42 -6.20
N GLY A 293 33.95 -7.15 -6.47
CA GLY A 293 35.18 -6.47 -6.08
C GLY A 293 35.33 -6.09 -4.61
N ASP A 294 34.24 -5.96 -3.83
CA ASP A 294 34.34 -5.57 -2.42
C ASP A 294 33.32 -6.35 -1.54
N GLY A 295 33.76 -7.49 -1.05
CA GLY A 295 33.44 -8.03 0.29
C GLY A 295 31.98 -8.15 0.74
N LEU A 296 30.97 -8.20 -0.13
CA LEU A 296 29.59 -8.46 0.27
C LEU A 296 29.34 -9.96 0.40
N PRO A 297 28.73 -10.44 1.49
CA PRO A 297 28.38 -11.85 1.62
C PRO A 297 27.35 -12.21 0.53
N THR A 298 27.74 -13.07 -0.40
CA THR A 298 26.80 -13.76 -1.28
C THR A 298 25.70 -14.37 -0.43
N PRO A 299 24.40 -14.15 -0.78
CA PRO A 299 23.33 -14.83 -0.06
C PRO A 299 23.61 -16.34 -0.11
N ALA A 300 23.70 -16.97 1.05
CA ALA A 300 23.97 -18.39 1.17
C ALA A 300 22.99 -19.19 0.31
N GLY A 301 23.46 -19.77 -0.79
CA GLY A 301 22.67 -20.55 -1.76
C GLY A 301 22.87 -20.18 -3.24
N ALA A 302 23.73 -19.19 -3.61
CA ALA A 302 23.97 -18.80 -5.00
C ALA A 302 25.09 -19.61 -5.71
N GLU A 303 25.72 -20.55 -5.03
CA GLU A 303 26.75 -21.40 -5.66
C GLU A 303 26.11 -22.55 -6.45
N GLY A 304 26.33 -22.53 -7.77
CA GLY A 304 26.46 -23.73 -8.61
C GLY A 304 25.26 -24.67 -8.73
N ARG A 305 24.00 -24.20 -8.69
CA ARG A 305 22.86 -25.08 -9.02
C ARG A 305 22.56 -25.01 -10.50
N ASN A 306 22.88 -26.09 -11.21
CA ASN A 306 22.45 -26.35 -12.58
C ASN A 306 20.98 -25.97 -12.76
N PHE A 307 20.67 -25.19 -13.81
CA PHE A 307 19.31 -24.85 -14.22
C PHE A 307 18.56 -26.14 -14.55
N GLN A 308 17.89 -26.71 -13.56
CA GLN A 308 16.88 -27.73 -13.81
C GLN A 308 15.64 -27.05 -14.39
N PRO A 309 15.00 -27.62 -15.43
CA PRO A 309 13.79 -27.05 -16.01
C PRO A 309 12.74 -26.86 -14.92
N ALA A 310 12.01 -25.75 -15.00
CA ALA A 310 10.99 -25.41 -14.02
C ALA A 310 9.96 -26.53 -13.93
N ALA A 311 9.85 -27.14 -12.76
CA ALA A 311 8.79 -28.09 -12.46
C ALA A 311 7.43 -27.35 -12.60
N GLN A 312 6.54 -27.94 -13.37
CA GLN A 312 5.14 -27.59 -13.64
C GLN A 312 4.68 -26.17 -13.25
N PRO A 313 4.37 -25.28 -14.22
CA PRO A 313 3.97 -23.88 -13.97
C PRO A 313 2.86 -23.73 -12.91
N LEU A 314 1.89 -24.65 -12.89
CA LEU A 314 0.80 -24.66 -11.91
C LEU A 314 1.30 -24.74 -10.45
N VAL A 315 2.38 -25.46 -10.19
CA VAL A 315 2.93 -25.58 -8.83
C VAL A 315 3.53 -24.26 -8.36
N ALA A 316 4.19 -23.54 -9.25
CA ALA A 316 4.76 -22.22 -8.96
C ALA A 316 3.67 -21.19 -8.61
N TRP A 317 2.54 -21.24 -9.31
CA TRP A 317 1.44 -20.31 -9.15
C TRP A 317 0.41 -20.71 -8.09
N ALA A 318 0.39 -21.99 -7.66
CA ALA A 318 -0.64 -22.55 -6.79
C ALA A 318 -0.92 -21.74 -5.50
N PRO A 319 0.08 -21.29 -4.69
CA PRO A 319 -0.22 -20.53 -3.47
C PRO A 319 -1.01 -19.25 -3.75
N TRP A 320 -0.69 -18.58 -4.86
CA TRP A 320 -1.29 -17.30 -5.25
C TRP A 320 -2.67 -17.49 -5.86
N LEU A 321 -2.86 -18.54 -6.66
CA LEU A 321 -4.16 -18.93 -7.20
C LEU A 321 -5.12 -19.38 -6.10
N ILE A 322 -4.63 -20.14 -5.12
CA ILE A 322 -5.40 -20.55 -3.93
C ILE A 322 -5.82 -19.29 -3.14
N LEU A 323 -4.88 -18.37 -2.88
CA LEU A 323 -5.20 -17.13 -2.18
C LEU A 323 -6.25 -16.32 -2.92
N ALA A 324 -6.06 -16.10 -4.24
CA ALA A 324 -7.03 -15.35 -5.07
C ALA A 324 -8.41 -16.03 -5.03
N GLY A 325 -8.48 -17.34 -5.25
CA GLY A 325 -9.73 -18.10 -5.23
C GLY A 325 -10.45 -18.02 -3.88
N VAL A 326 -9.72 -18.22 -2.77
CA VAL A 326 -10.29 -18.11 -1.42
C VAL A 326 -10.79 -16.68 -1.16
N MET A 327 -10.02 -15.64 -1.49
CA MET A 327 -10.42 -14.25 -1.26
C MET A 327 -11.65 -13.87 -2.08
N VAL A 328 -11.71 -14.27 -3.35
CA VAL A 328 -12.87 -14.02 -4.21
C VAL A 328 -14.11 -14.77 -3.67
N ALA A 329 -13.97 -16.04 -3.29
CA ALA A 329 -15.06 -16.81 -2.69
C ALA A 329 -15.55 -16.18 -1.38
N TRP A 330 -14.61 -15.76 -0.51
CA TRP A 330 -14.94 -15.08 0.75
C TRP A 330 -15.74 -13.80 0.54
N SER A 331 -15.33 -13.00 -0.46
CA SER A 331 -16.02 -11.75 -0.83
C SER A 331 -17.38 -12.02 -1.48
N TYR A 332 -17.44 -12.97 -2.41
CA TYR A 332 -18.67 -13.31 -3.13
C TYR A 332 -19.77 -13.84 -2.19
N PHE A 333 -19.42 -14.77 -1.31
CA PHE A 333 -20.34 -15.34 -0.30
C PHE A 333 -20.50 -14.45 0.94
N LYS A 334 -19.84 -13.28 0.98
CA LYS A 334 -19.88 -12.33 2.11
C LYS A 334 -19.56 -12.98 3.47
N LEU A 335 -18.64 -13.95 3.49
CA LEU A 335 -18.33 -14.75 4.69
C LEU A 335 -17.86 -13.88 5.85
N PHE A 336 -17.23 -12.71 5.58
CA PHE A 336 -16.81 -11.76 6.59
C PHE A 336 -17.95 -11.16 7.41
N GLN A 337 -19.22 -11.26 6.94
CA GLN A 337 -20.41 -10.82 7.69
C GLN A 337 -20.93 -11.89 8.65
N ILE A 338 -20.53 -13.14 8.47
CA ILE A 338 -20.98 -14.25 9.33
C ILE A 338 -20.33 -14.11 10.71
N ALA A 339 -21.14 -14.25 11.76
CA ALA A 339 -20.73 -14.12 13.16
C ALA A 339 -20.12 -12.75 13.52
N GLN A 340 -20.47 -11.69 12.77
CA GLN A 340 -20.07 -10.33 13.12
C GLN A 340 -20.73 -9.90 14.42
N LEU A 341 -19.92 -9.39 15.36
CA LEU A 341 -20.38 -8.85 16.64
C LEU A 341 -20.12 -7.35 16.69
N SER A 342 -21.15 -6.59 17.04
CA SER A 342 -21.07 -5.14 17.26
C SER A 342 -20.98 -4.85 18.75
N ILE A 343 -19.82 -4.45 19.25
CA ILE A 343 -19.54 -4.26 20.67
C ILE A 343 -19.35 -2.77 20.94
N PRO A 344 -20.34 -2.09 21.57
CA PRO A 344 -20.15 -0.70 21.98
C PRO A 344 -19.05 -0.62 23.05
N ILE A 345 -18.08 0.29 22.87
CA ILE A 345 -17.00 0.48 23.84
C ILE A 345 -17.55 1.20 25.08
N PRO A 346 -17.51 0.56 26.26
CA PRO A 346 -18.06 1.15 27.47
C PRO A 346 -17.43 2.52 27.77
N HIS A 347 -18.27 3.47 28.17
CA HIS A 347 -17.88 4.85 28.54
C HIS A 347 -17.28 5.71 27.41
N LEU A 348 -17.08 5.17 26.20
CA LEU A 348 -16.63 5.94 25.02
C LEU A 348 -17.76 6.10 24.00
N HIS A 349 -18.61 5.06 23.86
CA HIS A 349 -19.74 5.08 22.93
C HIS A 349 -20.72 6.21 23.30
N ASN A 350 -20.96 7.13 22.36
CA ASN A 350 -21.80 8.32 22.51
C ASN A 350 -21.35 9.30 23.64
N ALA A 351 -20.12 9.21 24.12
CA ALA A 351 -19.59 10.10 25.14
C ALA A 351 -19.08 11.45 24.58
N VAL A 352 -18.91 11.55 23.27
CA VAL A 352 -18.39 12.73 22.57
C VAL A 352 -19.43 13.23 21.57
N PHE A 353 -19.70 14.53 21.57
CA PHE A 353 -20.56 15.21 20.58
C PHE A 353 -19.68 15.90 19.54
N ILE A 354 -19.84 15.52 18.28
CA ILE A 354 -19.13 16.12 17.15
C ILE A 354 -19.82 17.42 16.76
N ALA A 355 -19.25 18.56 17.13
CA ALA A 355 -19.82 19.87 16.85
C ALA A 355 -19.99 20.12 15.34
N LEU A 356 -19.03 19.65 14.51
CA LEU A 356 -19.06 19.83 13.05
C LEU A 356 -20.25 19.11 12.38
N TYR A 357 -20.72 18.00 12.95
CA TYR A 357 -21.74 17.14 12.34
C TYR A 357 -23.06 17.12 13.12
N HIS A 358 -23.13 17.82 14.23
CA HIS A 358 -24.28 17.85 15.13
C HIS A 358 -24.78 16.45 15.52
N LYS A 359 -23.85 15.53 15.82
CA LYS A 359 -24.19 14.15 16.21
C LYS A 359 -23.23 13.58 17.25
N LEU A 360 -23.71 12.56 17.96
CA LEU A 360 -22.87 11.79 18.89
C LEU A 360 -21.85 10.94 18.13
N TYR A 361 -20.66 10.81 18.70
CA TYR A 361 -19.59 9.97 18.15
C TYR A 361 -19.80 8.53 18.59
N THR A 362 -20.06 7.66 17.62
CA THR A 362 -20.27 6.22 17.89
C THR A 362 -18.92 5.52 18.08
N ALA A 363 -18.75 4.79 19.17
CA ALA A 363 -17.60 3.93 19.44
C ALA A 363 -18.08 2.48 19.51
N VAL A 364 -18.25 1.84 18.35
CA VAL A 364 -18.68 0.46 18.23
C VAL A 364 -17.58 -0.36 17.57
N TYR A 365 -17.06 -1.34 18.28
CA TYR A 365 -16.09 -2.28 17.75
C TYR A 365 -16.81 -3.38 16.97
N GLN A 366 -16.50 -3.48 15.68
CA GLN A 366 -17.02 -4.54 14.81
C GLN A 366 -16.05 -5.71 14.84
N PHE A 367 -16.29 -6.68 15.70
CA PHE A 367 -15.49 -7.90 15.72
C PHE A 367 -15.98 -8.87 14.64
N GLN A 368 -15.12 -9.19 13.68
CA GLN A 368 -15.39 -10.08 12.56
C GLN A 368 -14.46 -11.29 12.64
N PRO A 369 -14.90 -12.44 13.19
CA PRO A 369 -14.08 -13.65 13.28
C PRO A 369 -13.60 -14.13 11.91
N LEU A 370 -14.44 -13.99 10.89
CA LEU A 370 -14.16 -14.33 9.51
C LEU A 370 -13.67 -13.13 8.67
N ALA A 371 -12.93 -12.20 9.30
CA ALA A 371 -12.26 -11.12 8.58
C ALA A 371 -11.31 -11.65 7.49
N ALA A 372 -10.90 -10.79 6.57
CA ALA A 372 -10.03 -11.15 5.44
C ALA A 372 -8.72 -11.85 5.85
N GLY A 373 -8.19 -11.58 7.05
CA GLY A 373 -7.06 -12.33 7.60
C GLY A 373 -7.36 -13.81 7.82
N THR A 374 -8.59 -14.15 8.21
CA THR A 374 -9.02 -15.55 8.35
C THR A 374 -9.13 -16.24 6.99
N ALA A 375 -9.57 -15.53 5.94
CA ALA A 375 -9.52 -16.03 4.57
C ALA A 375 -8.07 -16.31 4.11
N ALA A 376 -7.14 -15.38 4.39
CA ALA A 376 -5.73 -15.58 4.08
C ALA A 376 -5.12 -16.75 4.88
N LEU A 377 -5.50 -16.92 6.14
CA LEU A 377 -5.11 -18.09 6.94
C LEU A 377 -5.65 -19.39 6.33
N THR A 378 -6.92 -19.40 5.89
CA THR A 378 -7.52 -20.54 5.19
C THR A 378 -6.73 -20.88 3.93
N ALA A 379 -6.36 -19.89 3.12
CA ALA A 379 -5.50 -20.09 1.96
C ALA A 379 -4.12 -20.66 2.33
N THR A 380 -3.55 -20.22 3.47
CA THR A 380 -2.29 -20.75 4.00
C THR A 380 -2.41 -22.22 4.37
N VAL A 381 -3.51 -22.61 5.04
CA VAL A 381 -3.77 -24.01 5.41
C VAL A 381 -3.98 -24.88 4.16
N ILE A 382 -4.79 -24.42 3.20
CA ILE A 382 -4.99 -25.14 1.94
C ILE A 382 -3.66 -25.31 1.19
N THR A 383 -2.84 -24.25 1.11
CA THR A 383 -1.51 -24.32 0.50
C THR A 383 -0.62 -25.34 1.22
N ALA A 384 -0.62 -25.32 2.56
CA ALA A 384 0.16 -26.28 3.34
C ALA A 384 -0.24 -27.74 3.06
N LEU A 385 -1.54 -28.00 2.91
CA LEU A 385 -2.08 -29.32 2.60
C LEU A 385 -1.74 -29.75 1.16
N VAL A 386 -1.94 -28.88 0.17
CA VAL A 386 -1.63 -29.13 -1.25
C VAL A 386 -0.15 -29.47 -1.43
N PHE A 387 0.73 -28.73 -0.78
CA PHE A 387 2.18 -28.98 -0.83
C PHE A 387 2.67 -30.03 0.16
N ARG A 388 1.78 -30.64 0.95
CA ARG A 388 2.10 -31.65 1.98
C ARG A 388 3.22 -31.17 2.91
N ASN A 389 3.16 -29.90 3.32
CA ASN A 389 4.18 -29.31 4.18
C ASN A 389 4.18 -29.99 5.56
N ARG A 390 5.38 -30.26 6.09
CA ARG A 390 5.53 -30.79 7.46
C ARG A 390 5.07 -29.74 8.48
N PRO A 391 4.42 -30.12 9.59
CA PRO A 391 3.95 -29.18 10.61
C PRO A 391 5.04 -28.23 11.12
N GLY A 392 6.29 -28.71 11.23
CA GLY A 392 7.43 -27.88 11.62
C GLY A 392 7.74 -26.75 10.64
N VAL A 393 7.53 -26.94 9.33
CA VAL A 393 7.72 -25.89 8.31
C VAL A 393 6.63 -24.83 8.44
N ILE A 394 5.38 -25.26 8.65
CA ILE A 394 4.24 -24.36 8.82
C ILE A 394 4.45 -23.49 10.05
N LEU A 395 4.79 -24.12 11.19
CA LEU A 395 5.01 -23.42 12.45
C LEU A 395 6.21 -22.46 12.37
N SER A 396 7.34 -22.90 11.79
CA SER A 396 8.53 -22.06 11.64
C SER A 396 8.27 -20.83 10.76
N ALA A 397 7.49 -20.97 9.68
CA ALA A 397 7.04 -19.85 8.87
C ALA A 397 6.16 -18.87 9.66
N GLY A 398 5.25 -19.38 10.50
CA GLY A 398 4.39 -18.56 11.38
C GLY A 398 5.20 -17.81 12.44
N LEU A 399 6.14 -18.49 13.11
CA LEU A 399 7.03 -17.86 14.11
C LEU A 399 7.95 -16.81 13.48
N LYS A 400 8.47 -17.09 12.28
CA LYS A 400 9.23 -16.10 11.51
C LYS A 400 8.38 -14.87 11.22
N THR A 401 7.13 -15.06 10.83
CA THR A 401 6.18 -13.97 10.56
C THR A 401 5.92 -13.13 11.82
N LEU A 402 5.65 -13.74 12.96
CA LEU A 402 5.50 -13.03 14.24
C LEU A 402 6.72 -12.19 14.59
N LYS A 403 7.93 -12.77 14.43
CA LYS A 403 9.18 -12.04 14.70
C LYS A 403 9.36 -10.85 13.75
N GLN A 404 9.02 -11.01 12.47
CA GLN A 404 9.08 -9.93 11.47
C GLN A 404 8.11 -8.80 11.78
N LEU A 405 6.91 -9.13 12.28
CA LEU A 405 5.83 -8.16 12.47
C LEU A 405 5.87 -7.40 13.81
N ARG A 406 6.69 -7.78 14.78
CA ARG A 406 6.68 -7.15 16.12
C ARG A 406 6.82 -5.62 16.08
N MET A 407 7.76 -5.07 15.30
CA MET A 407 7.95 -3.63 15.18
C MET A 407 6.95 -2.94 14.26
N PRO A 408 6.62 -3.48 13.07
CA PRO A 408 5.49 -2.98 12.28
C PRO A 408 4.18 -2.95 13.06
N ALA A 409 3.86 -4.00 13.83
CA ALA A 409 2.64 -4.06 14.62
C ALA A 409 2.59 -2.94 15.68
N LEU A 410 3.68 -2.73 16.41
CA LEU A 410 3.78 -1.63 17.37
C LEU A 410 3.60 -0.27 16.69
N THR A 411 4.26 -0.05 15.56
CA THR A 411 4.17 1.20 14.79
C THR A 411 2.73 1.47 14.34
N VAL A 412 2.10 0.48 13.72
CA VAL A 412 0.71 0.61 13.23
C VAL A 412 -0.24 0.85 14.39
N SER A 413 -0.10 0.11 15.50
CA SER A 413 -0.95 0.28 16.68
C SER A 413 -0.85 1.69 17.29
N LEU A 414 0.35 2.25 17.37
CA LEU A 414 0.56 3.63 17.86
C LEU A 414 -0.02 4.68 16.91
N ILE A 415 0.09 4.48 15.58
CA ILE A 415 -0.49 5.40 14.59
C ILE A 415 -2.02 5.32 14.61
N VAL A 416 -2.61 4.13 14.75
CA VAL A 416 -4.07 3.99 14.86
C VAL A 416 -4.56 4.63 16.17
N ALA A 417 -3.86 4.42 17.28
CA ALA A 417 -4.19 5.07 18.56
C ALA A 417 -4.14 6.61 18.44
N LEU A 418 -3.11 7.15 17.75
CA LEU A 418 -3.00 8.58 17.43
C LEU A 418 -4.19 9.05 16.60
N ALA A 419 -4.56 8.34 15.54
CA ALA A 419 -5.68 8.70 14.66
C ALA A 419 -7.02 8.73 15.42
N TYR A 420 -7.25 7.75 16.30
CA TYR A 420 -8.46 7.73 17.12
C TYR A 420 -8.47 8.87 18.14
N LEU A 421 -7.36 9.15 18.82
CA LEU A 421 -7.24 10.31 19.70
C LEU A 421 -7.54 11.61 18.96
N TYR A 422 -6.98 11.78 17.75
CA TYR A 422 -7.22 12.95 16.89
C TYR A 422 -8.70 13.13 16.56
N ASN A 423 -9.37 12.05 16.24
CA ASN A 423 -10.78 12.07 15.88
C ASN A 423 -11.67 12.37 17.08
N TYR A 424 -11.42 11.73 18.23
CA TYR A 424 -12.24 11.91 19.43
C TYR A 424 -11.99 13.26 20.10
N SER A 425 -10.77 13.79 20.08
CA SER A 425 -10.45 15.13 20.61
C SER A 425 -10.92 16.29 19.75
N GLY A 426 -11.24 16.06 18.46
CA GLY A 426 -11.63 17.10 17.52
C GLY A 426 -10.48 17.75 16.74
N MET A 427 -9.22 17.40 17.01
CA MET A 427 -8.06 17.96 16.30
C MET A 427 -8.13 17.73 14.78
N ALA A 428 -8.59 16.55 14.33
CA ALA A 428 -8.78 16.26 12.90
C ALA A 428 -9.82 17.20 12.25
N PHE A 429 -10.88 17.52 12.98
CA PHE A 429 -11.94 18.40 12.48
C PHE A 429 -11.51 19.88 12.47
N THR A 430 -10.68 20.31 13.43
CA THR A 430 -10.06 21.63 13.43
C THR A 430 -9.18 21.85 12.20
N LEU A 431 -8.31 20.87 11.88
CA LEU A 431 -7.50 20.88 10.66
C LEU A 431 -8.37 20.88 9.40
N GLY A 432 -9.40 20.04 9.39
CA GLY A 432 -10.36 20.01 8.28
C GLY A 432 -11.06 21.35 8.06
N ALA A 433 -11.49 22.01 9.14
CA ALA A 433 -12.12 23.33 9.06
C ALA A 433 -11.18 24.41 8.49
N ALA A 434 -9.90 24.39 8.88
CA ALA A 434 -8.92 25.32 8.33
C ALA A 434 -8.66 25.07 6.82
N LEU A 435 -8.50 23.82 6.41
CA LEU A 435 -8.26 23.45 5.00
C LEU A 435 -9.50 23.62 4.11
N ALA A 436 -10.70 23.58 4.69
CA ALA A 436 -11.94 23.90 3.97
C ALA A 436 -11.97 25.35 3.46
N GLY A 437 -11.17 26.25 4.03
CA GLY A 437 -10.94 27.60 3.52
C GLY A 437 -10.41 27.65 2.08
N LEU A 438 -9.81 26.56 1.57
CA LEU A 438 -9.43 26.43 0.15
C LEU A 438 -10.64 26.28 -0.78
N GLY A 439 -11.82 25.98 -0.25
CA GLY A 439 -13.07 25.90 -0.99
C GLY A 439 -12.98 24.97 -2.21
N LYS A 440 -13.41 25.45 -3.37
CA LYS A 440 -13.47 24.69 -4.62
C LYS A 440 -12.11 24.20 -5.15
N ILE A 441 -10.99 24.76 -4.68
CA ILE A 441 -9.63 24.35 -5.12
C ILE A 441 -9.16 23.11 -4.36
N PHE A 442 -9.73 22.82 -3.19
CA PHE A 442 -9.27 21.72 -2.34
C PHE A 442 -9.15 20.35 -3.06
N PRO A 443 -10.08 19.92 -3.94
CA PRO A 443 -9.93 18.65 -4.67
C PRO A 443 -8.64 18.53 -5.48
N LEU A 444 -8.06 19.64 -5.96
CA LEU A 444 -6.76 19.65 -6.66
C LEU A 444 -5.59 19.32 -5.73
N VAL A 445 -5.67 19.72 -4.47
CA VAL A 445 -4.60 19.51 -3.47
C VAL A 445 -4.82 18.29 -2.59
N SER A 446 -6.03 17.75 -2.59
CA SER A 446 -6.43 16.61 -1.75
C SER A 446 -5.48 15.41 -1.87
N GLY A 447 -5.12 15.00 -3.09
CA GLY A 447 -4.19 13.90 -3.33
C GLY A 447 -2.76 14.18 -2.82
N TYR A 448 -2.33 15.44 -2.83
CA TYR A 448 -1.01 15.80 -2.32
C TYR A 448 -0.88 15.70 -0.80
N LEU A 449 -1.96 15.77 -0.03
CA LEU A 449 -1.93 15.48 1.40
C LEU A 449 -1.56 14.02 1.66
N GLY A 450 -2.20 13.10 0.96
CA GLY A 450 -1.85 11.69 0.99
C GLY A 450 -0.41 11.44 0.53
N TRP A 451 -0.01 12.10 -0.56
CA TRP A 451 1.34 12.04 -1.11
C TRP A 451 2.42 12.45 -0.09
N VAL A 452 2.27 13.60 0.58
CA VAL A 452 3.20 14.07 1.63
C VAL A 452 3.28 13.07 2.78
N ALA A 453 2.14 12.59 3.27
CA ALA A 453 2.12 11.65 4.37
C ALA A 453 2.82 10.33 4.02
N CYS A 454 2.58 9.80 2.82
CA CYS A 454 3.21 8.57 2.38
C CYS A 454 4.69 8.77 2.03
N PHE A 455 5.08 9.90 1.44
CA PHE A 455 6.48 10.25 1.25
C PHE A 455 7.26 10.16 2.56
N LEU A 456 6.74 10.75 3.63
CA LEU A 456 7.42 10.82 4.92
C LEU A 456 7.34 9.50 5.70
N SER A 457 6.20 8.79 5.63
CA SER A 457 5.97 7.56 6.39
C SER A 457 6.34 6.27 5.65
N GLY A 458 6.44 6.31 4.32
CA GLY A 458 6.63 5.13 3.48
C GLY A 458 5.43 4.20 3.37
N SER A 459 4.25 4.61 3.88
CA SER A 459 3.08 3.75 4.04
C SER A 459 1.78 4.47 3.69
N ASP A 460 1.04 3.95 2.71
CA ASP A 460 -0.31 4.41 2.40
C ASP A 460 -1.28 4.17 3.56
N THR A 461 -1.16 3.05 4.26
CA THR A 461 -1.95 2.77 5.47
C THR A 461 -1.77 3.88 6.51
N ALA A 462 -0.52 4.29 6.79
CA ALA A 462 -0.24 5.38 7.72
C ALA A 462 -0.81 6.72 7.23
N SER A 463 -0.67 7.01 5.94
CA SER A 463 -1.26 8.20 5.31
C SER A 463 -2.78 8.25 5.50
N ASN A 464 -3.47 7.15 5.25
CA ASN A 464 -4.91 7.04 5.37
C ASN A 464 -5.39 7.19 6.83
N LEU A 465 -4.66 6.61 7.78
CA LEU A 465 -4.96 6.77 9.20
C LEU A 465 -4.80 8.22 9.68
N LEU A 466 -3.78 8.93 9.20
CA LEU A 466 -3.48 10.29 9.62
C LEU A 466 -4.43 11.33 8.99
N PHE A 467 -4.69 11.22 7.70
CA PHE A 467 -5.41 12.25 6.97
C PHE A 467 -6.80 11.85 6.46
N GLY A 468 -7.17 10.57 6.53
CA GLY A 468 -8.47 10.11 6.02
C GLY A 468 -9.66 10.89 6.60
N ASN A 469 -9.71 11.06 7.90
CA ASN A 469 -10.83 11.78 8.53
C ASN A 469 -10.78 13.31 8.34
N LEU A 470 -9.58 13.86 8.17
CA LEU A 470 -9.40 15.26 7.75
C LEU A 470 -10.03 15.49 6.36
N GLN A 471 -9.77 14.59 5.40
CA GLN A 471 -10.38 14.65 4.06
C GLN A 471 -11.92 14.59 4.14
N VAL A 472 -12.47 13.73 5.01
CA VAL A 472 -13.92 13.64 5.26
C VAL A 472 -14.46 14.96 5.80
N ALA A 473 -13.76 15.58 6.75
CA ALA A 473 -14.17 16.84 7.37
C ALA A 473 -14.22 17.97 6.34
N VAL A 474 -13.18 18.10 5.51
CA VAL A 474 -13.16 19.09 4.42
C VAL A 474 -14.28 18.84 3.43
N GLY A 475 -14.43 17.59 2.96
CA GLY A 475 -15.44 17.24 1.97
C GLY A 475 -16.85 17.66 2.39
N ARG A 476 -17.21 17.39 3.64
CA ARG A 476 -18.51 17.79 4.19
C ARG A 476 -18.70 19.31 4.25
N GLN A 477 -17.64 20.06 4.57
CA GLN A 477 -17.71 21.53 4.66
C GLN A 477 -17.82 22.21 3.30
N ILE A 478 -17.09 21.71 2.29
CA ILE A 478 -17.09 22.31 0.95
C ILE A 478 -18.19 21.73 0.02
N GLY A 479 -19.02 20.80 0.53
CA GLY A 479 -20.09 20.16 -0.26
C GLY A 479 -19.59 19.17 -1.31
N VAL A 480 -18.39 18.60 -1.15
CA VAL A 480 -17.83 17.55 -2.01
C VAL A 480 -17.94 16.20 -1.30
N SER A 481 -18.17 15.12 -2.05
CA SER A 481 -18.31 13.78 -1.47
C SER A 481 -17.14 13.42 -0.55
N PRO A 482 -17.40 13.08 0.72
CA PRO A 482 -16.37 12.60 1.64
C PRO A 482 -15.68 11.32 1.17
N ILE A 483 -16.42 10.44 0.46
CA ILE A 483 -15.87 9.20 -0.13
C ILE A 483 -14.84 9.55 -1.20
N LEU A 484 -15.12 10.53 -2.06
CA LEU A 484 -14.21 11.00 -3.10
C LEU A 484 -12.89 11.47 -2.48
N LEU A 485 -12.95 12.41 -1.52
CA LEU A 485 -11.74 13.00 -0.96
C LEU A 485 -10.96 12.00 -0.08
N ALA A 486 -11.64 11.19 0.73
CA ALA A 486 -10.98 10.15 1.51
C ALA A 486 -10.27 9.12 0.61
N ALA A 487 -10.92 8.65 -0.46
CA ALA A 487 -10.32 7.76 -1.44
C ALA A 487 -9.12 8.42 -2.17
N THR A 488 -9.23 9.73 -2.47
CA THR A 488 -8.15 10.51 -3.08
C THR A 488 -6.91 10.59 -2.19
N ASN A 489 -7.07 10.57 -0.86
CA ASN A 489 -5.93 10.47 0.05
C ASN A 489 -5.09 9.23 -0.24
N SER A 490 -5.72 8.06 -0.35
CA SER A 490 -5.05 6.81 -0.68
C SER A 490 -4.48 6.83 -2.11
N SER A 491 -5.26 7.25 -3.10
CA SER A 491 -4.79 7.35 -4.50
C SER A 491 -3.63 8.33 -4.69
N GLY A 492 -3.55 9.38 -3.87
CA GLY A 492 -2.42 10.30 -3.85
C GLY A 492 -1.20 9.72 -3.12
N ALA A 493 -1.45 9.02 -2.02
CA ALA A 493 -0.41 8.41 -1.19
C ALA A 493 0.46 7.41 -1.96
N VAL A 494 -0.14 6.61 -2.86
CA VAL A 494 0.60 5.63 -3.65
C VAL A 494 1.74 6.26 -4.46
N LEU A 495 1.56 7.50 -4.92
CA LEU A 495 2.55 8.25 -5.70
C LEU A 495 3.68 8.82 -4.84
N GLY A 496 3.45 9.05 -3.54
CA GLY A 496 4.47 9.44 -2.57
C GLY A 496 5.39 8.30 -2.16
N LYS A 497 4.92 7.05 -2.26
CA LYS A 497 5.67 5.88 -1.81
C LYS A 497 7.00 5.69 -2.56
N MET A 498 7.06 6.02 -3.87
CA MET A 498 8.27 5.84 -4.69
C MET A 498 9.46 6.71 -4.26
N ILE A 499 9.21 7.82 -3.54
CA ILE A 499 10.27 8.71 -3.04
C ILE A 499 10.47 8.58 -1.53
N SER A 500 9.74 7.70 -0.85
CA SER A 500 9.90 7.56 0.59
C SER A 500 11.28 7.02 0.95
N PRO A 501 11.97 7.62 1.94
CA PRO A 501 13.29 7.17 2.36
C PRO A 501 13.34 5.68 2.74
N GLN A 502 12.25 5.16 3.32
CA GLN A 502 12.15 3.76 3.74
C GLN A 502 12.15 2.81 2.54
N ASN A 503 11.33 3.09 1.51
CA ASN A 503 11.26 2.22 0.32
C ASN A 503 12.52 2.34 -0.55
N ILE A 504 13.10 3.55 -0.63
CA ILE A 504 14.40 3.76 -1.30
C ILE A 504 15.48 2.94 -0.58
N ALA A 505 15.57 3.03 0.76
CA ALA A 505 16.55 2.28 1.54
C ALA A 505 16.44 0.76 1.33
N VAL A 506 15.22 0.22 1.28
CA VAL A 506 14.99 -1.20 0.96
C VAL A 506 15.52 -1.54 -0.43
N GLY A 507 15.19 -0.73 -1.44
CA GLY A 507 15.64 -0.93 -2.82
C GLY A 507 17.17 -0.90 -2.95
N VAL A 508 17.81 0.16 -2.44
CA VAL A 508 19.28 0.33 -2.57
C VAL A 508 20.07 -0.73 -1.81
N THR A 509 19.58 -1.12 -0.61
CA THR A 509 20.21 -2.19 0.17
C THR A 509 20.19 -3.53 -0.56
N THR A 510 19.07 -3.83 -1.23
CA THR A 510 18.89 -5.11 -1.95
C THR A 510 19.85 -5.25 -3.14
N VAL A 511 20.19 -4.15 -3.80
CA VAL A 511 21.07 -4.17 -5.00
C VAL A 511 22.50 -3.68 -4.72
N GLY A 512 22.87 -3.50 -3.45
CA GLY A 512 24.23 -3.11 -3.07
C GLY A 512 24.59 -1.63 -3.29
N LEU A 513 23.60 -0.73 -3.43
CA LEU A 513 23.80 0.72 -3.59
C LEU A 513 23.70 1.51 -2.28
N ILE A 514 24.12 0.91 -1.16
CA ILE A 514 24.08 1.55 0.17
C ILE A 514 24.83 2.89 0.13
N GLY A 515 24.20 3.96 0.65
CA GLY A 515 24.75 5.32 0.63
C GLY A 515 24.41 6.13 -0.63
N GLN A 516 23.73 5.54 -1.64
CA GLN A 516 23.31 6.24 -2.86
C GLN A 516 21.79 6.56 -2.87
N GLU A 517 21.15 6.57 -1.71
CA GLU A 517 19.71 6.85 -1.54
C GLU A 517 19.33 8.21 -2.15
N GLY A 518 20.20 9.21 -2.00
CA GLY A 518 19.97 10.55 -2.55
C GLY A 518 19.94 10.59 -4.09
N GLU A 519 20.71 9.73 -4.77
CA GLU A 519 20.67 9.63 -6.22
C GLU A 519 19.35 9.01 -6.70
N ILE A 520 18.91 7.94 -6.05
CA ILE A 520 17.61 7.30 -6.36
C ILE A 520 16.46 8.28 -6.10
N LEU A 521 16.48 8.98 -4.96
CA LEU A 521 15.50 10.01 -4.66
C LEU A 521 15.44 11.06 -5.77
N ARG A 522 16.57 11.60 -6.22
CA ARG A 522 16.62 12.61 -7.29
C ARG A 522 16.05 12.08 -8.60
N ARG A 523 16.26 10.79 -8.90
CA ARG A 523 15.72 10.16 -10.12
C ARG A 523 14.21 9.98 -10.06
N THR A 524 13.66 9.60 -8.90
CA THR A 524 12.24 9.33 -8.73
C THR A 524 11.41 10.57 -8.37
N PHE A 525 12.05 11.64 -7.88
CA PHE A 525 11.37 12.82 -7.33
C PHE A 525 10.39 13.47 -8.32
N TRP A 526 10.87 13.82 -9.52
CA TRP A 526 10.02 14.49 -10.51
C TRP A 526 8.89 13.59 -11.02
N HIS A 527 9.11 12.29 -11.12
CA HIS A 527 8.05 11.33 -11.43
C HIS A 527 6.96 11.35 -10.36
N SER A 528 7.37 11.37 -9.09
CA SER A 528 6.47 11.41 -7.95
C SER A 528 5.70 12.73 -7.81
N VAL A 529 6.26 13.86 -8.25
CA VAL A 529 5.60 15.17 -8.20
C VAL A 529 4.64 15.39 -9.38
N LEU A 530 5.01 14.89 -10.57
CA LEU A 530 4.23 15.14 -11.79
C LEU A 530 3.04 14.20 -11.96
N LEU A 531 3.16 12.93 -11.58
CA LEU A 531 2.07 11.96 -11.71
C LEU A 531 0.82 12.36 -10.90
N PRO A 532 0.91 12.92 -9.66
CA PRO A 532 -0.26 13.41 -8.93
C PRO A 532 -1.04 14.52 -9.63
N LEU A 533 -0.43 15.29 -10.56
CA LEU A 533 -1.16 16.32 -11.31
C LEU A 533 -2.31 15.72 -12.14
N GLY A 534 -2.04 14.58 -12.78
CA GLY A 534 -3.10 13.84 -13.51
C GLY A 534 -4.21 13.34 -12.59
N LEU A 535 -3.85 12.81 -11.43
CA LEU A 535 -4.82 12.43 -10.40
C LEU A 535 -5.62 13.64 -9.91
N SER A 536 -4.98 14.76 -9.61
CA SER A 536 -5.62 16.00 -9.16
C SER A 536 -6.64 16.51 -10.17
N ALA A 537 -6.29 16.51 -11.47
CA ALA A 537 -7.21 16.89 -12.55
C ALA A 537 -8.42 15.94 -12.61
N LEU A 538 -8.20 14.62 -12.50
CA LEU A 538 -9.28 13.63 -12.46
C LEU A 538 -10.18 13.85 -11.24
N VAL A 539 -9.62 14.04 -10.05
CA VAL A 539 -10.38 14.27 -8.80
C VAL A 539 -11.20 15.55 -8.89
N PHE A 540 -10.64 16.61 -9.45
CA PHE A 540 -11.37 17.85 -9.68
C PHE A 540 -12.54 17.63 -10.64
N ALA A 541 -12.33 16.90 -11.73
CA ALA A 541 -13.39 16.52 -12.64
C ALA A 541 -14.48 15.65 -11.96
N GLN A 542 -14.10 14.68 -11.13
CA GLN A 542 -15.02 13.86 -10.35
C GLN A 542 -15.81 14.66 -9.31
N ALA A 543 -15.20 15.69 -8.72
CA ALA A 543 -15.87 16.55 -7.75
C ALA A 543 -16.99 17.40 -8.39
N TYR A 544 -16.79 17.88 -9.62
CA TYR A 544 -17.67 18.89 -10.20
C TYR A 544 -18.37 18.49 -11.49
N TRP A 545 -17.73 17.70 -12.36
CA TRP A 545 -18.25 17.36 -13.70
C TRP A 545 -18.63 15.90 -13.83
N LEU A 546 -17.88 14.99 -13.26
CA LEU A 546 -18.05 13.55 -13.37
C LEU A 546 -18.64 12.94 -12.09
N LYS A 547 -19.62 13.62 -11.47
CA LYS A 547 -20.23 13.20 -10.20
C LYS A 547 -20.79 11.78 -10.22
N GLY A 548 -21.24 11.29 -11.38
CA GLY A 548 -21.71 9.91 -11.56
C GLY A 548 -20.62 8.84 -11.39
N MET A 549 -19.33 9.23 -11.37
CA MET A 549 -18.24 8.32 -11.02
C MET A 549 -18.09 8.09 -9.51
N VAL A 550 -18.74 8.87 -8.66
CA VAL A 550 -18.65 8.72 -7.20
C VAL A 550 -19.71 7.70 -6.75
N PRO A 551 -19.33 6.58 -6.05
CA PRO A 551 -20.22 5.49 -5.67
C PRO A 551 -21.18 5.83 -4.53
#